data_7d73c1d286084accc2aa0c8e68204cc7
#
_entry.id   7d73c1d286084accc2aa0c8e68204cc7
#
_cell.length_a   1.000
_cell.length_b   1.000
_cell.length_c   1.000
_cell.angle_alpha   90.00
_cell.angle_beta   90.00
_cell.angle_gamma   90.00
#
_symmetry.space_group_name_H-M   'P 1'
#
loop_
_entity.id
_entity.type
_entity.pdbx_description
1 polymer ?
#
loop_
_entity_poly.entity_id
_entity_poly.type
_entity_poly.pdbx_seq_one_letter_code
_entity_poly.pdbx_strand_id
1 'polypeptide(L)'
;VFYKDAPAGKVQWGLSGVHNQMNALAAIAAAQHVGVAPAEAAQALSRFQNVKRRMELRGTAAGIQVYDDFAHHPTAIRTTLDGLRQQVGAQTRILAVFEPRSNTMKLGTMKSQLPWSLESADLAFCHTAGLDWDAAQALAPMGARAQTAGNIDSLIAQVLQAAMAGDVIVCMSNGGFGGIHDKLLQALAVRG
;
A
#
# COMPACT_ATOMS: atom_id res chain seq x y z
N VAL A 1 5.75 22.72 -8.55
CA VAL A 1 5.58 23.62 -7.40
C VAL A 1 5.50 25.03 -7.89
N PHE A 2 4.53 25.78 -7.38
CA PHE A 2 4.40 27.23 -7.62
C PHE A 2 4.53 27.95 -6.30
N TYR A 3 5.13 29.14 -6.33
CA TYR A 3 5.25 30.04 -5.20
C TYR A 3 4.88 31.46 -5.63
N LYS A 4 3.87 32.07 -4.99
CA LYS A 4 3.30 33.37 -5.39
C LYS A 4 2.99 33.44 -6.89
N ASP A 5 2.28 32.42 -7.38
CA ASP A 5 1.85 32.27 -8.77
C ASP A 5 2.97 32.09 -9.81
N ALA A 6 4.23 32.04 -9.39
CA ALA A 6 5.37 31.78 -10.27
C ALA A 6 5.87 30.33 -10.13
N PRO A 7 6.32 29.69 -11.25
CA PRO A 7 6.97 28.40 -11.18
C PRO A 7 8.22 28.46 -10.29
N ALA A 8 8.28 27.61 -9.27
CA ALA A 8 9.36 27.58 -8.30
C ALA A 8 10.26 26.34 -8.41
N GLY A 9 9.78 25.28 -9.07
CA GLY A 9 10.54 24.07 -9.27
C GLY A 9 9.66 22.85 -9.54
N LYS A 10 10.30 21.72 -9.85
CA LYS A 10 9.64 20.43 -10.05
C LYS A 10 10.29 19.38 -9.16
N VAL A 11 9.47 18.61 -8.43
CA VAL A 11 9.91 17.43 -7.70
C VAL A 11 9.70 16.21 -8.60
N GLN A 12 10.77 15.46 -8.85
CA GLN A 12 10.74 14.20 -9.61
C GLN A 12 11.28 13.09 -8.70
N TRP A 13 10.40 12.22 -8.25
CA TRP A 13 10.71 11.11 -7.37
C TRP A 13 9.86 9.88 -7.68
N GLY A 14 10.16 8.73 -7.04
CA GLY A 14 9.40 7.49 -7.22
C GLY A 14 8.17 7.36 -6.31
N LEU A 15 7.80 8.40 -5.54
CA LEU A 15 6.65 8.33 -4.65
C LEU A 15 5.36 8.67 -5.38
N SER A 16 4.33 7.85 -5.19
CA SER A 16 3.01 8.02 -5.80
C SER A 16 1.97 8.57 -4.81
N GLY A 17 0.86 9.06 -5.37
CA GLY A 17 -0.33 9.49 -4.62
C GLY A 17 -0.30 10.95 -4.17
N VAL A 18 -1.50 11.52 -4.08
CA VAL A 18 -1.73 12.94 -3.69
C VAL A 18 -1.16 13.25 -2.30
N HIS A 19 -1.22 12.29 -1.38
CA HIS A 19 -0.66 12.47 -0.03
C HIS A 19 0.85 12.75 -0.05
N ASN A 20 1.61 12.11 -0.94
CA ASN A 20 3.05 12.37 -1.07
C ASN A 20 3.32 13.73 -1.74
N GLN A 21 2.45 14.18 -2.66
CA GLN A 21 2.50 15.53 -3.21
C GLN A 21 2.28 16.58 -2.10
N MET A 22 1.29 16.35 -1.22
CA MET A 22 1.03 17.23 -0.07
C MET A 22 2.18 17.22 0.93
N ASN A 23 2.79 16.06 1.19
CA ASN A 23 3.97 15.94 2.04
C ASN A 23 5.16 16.72 1.46
N ALA A 24 5.36 16.67 0.13
CA ALA A 24 6.39 17.47 -0.55
C ALA A 24 6.15 18.98 -0.36
N LEU A 25 4.92 19.43 -0.58
CA LEU A 25 4.56 20.84 -0.40
C LEU A 25 4.77 21.30 1.04
N ALA A 26 4.38 20.48 2.02
CA ALA A 26 4.61 20.78 3.44
C ALA A 26 6.10 20.87 3.77
N ALA A 27 6.92 19.95 3.26
CA ALA A 27 8.37 19.96 3.45
C ALA A 27 9.03 21.20 2.82
N ILE A 28 8.61 21.59 1.60
CA ILE A 28 9.10 22.78 0.91
C ILE A 28 8.70 24.04 1.68
N ALA A 29 7.45 24.12 2.16
CA ALA A 29 6.99 25.26 2.94
C ALA A 29 7.74 25.40 4.27
N ALA A 30 8.00 24.30 4.96
CA ALA A 30 8.80 24.30 6.19
C ALA A 30 10.26 24.74 5.93
N ALA A 31 10.89 24.26 4.85
CA ALA A 31 12.23 24.64 4.44
C ALA A 31 12.30 26.14 4.11
N GLN A 32 11.29 26.67 3.40
CA GLN A 32 11.20 28.08 3.08
C GLN A 32 11.08 28.96 4.33
N HIS A 33 10.35 28.50 5.36
CA HIS A 33 10.21 29.24 6.62
C HIS A 33 11.57 29.52 7.29
N VAL A 34 12.54 28.60 7.10
CA VAL A 34 13.91 28.74 7.62
C VAL A 34 14.91 29.28 6.59
N GLY A 35 14.43 29.86 5.47
CA GLY A 35 15.24 30.58 4.51
C GLY A 35 15.75 29.78 3.30
N VAL A 36 15.34 28.51 3.12
CA VAL A 36 15.70 27.71 1.93
C VAL A 36 14.78 28.08 0.77
N ALA A 37 15.35 28.39 -0.40
CA ALA A 37 14.55 28.71 -1.57
C ALA A 37 13.68 27.52 -2.02
N PRO A 38 12.40 27.74 -2.43
CA PRO A 38 11.51 26.67 -2.85
C PRO A 38 12.06 25.81 -4.00
N ALA A 39 12.81 26.41 -4.92
CA ALA A 39 13.47 25.68 -6.02
C ALA A 39 14.53 24.71 -5.50
N GLU A 40 15.35 25.14 -4.55
CA GLU A 40 16.38 24.33 -3.92
C GLU A 40 15.77 23.18 -3.11
N ALA A 41 14.73 23.46 -2.32
CA ALA A 41 13.98 22.46 -1.58
C ALA A 41 13.35 21.41 -2.51
N ALA A 42 12.75 21.83 -3.64
CA ALA A 42 12.18 20.91 -4.64
C ALA A 42 13.25 20.01 -5.28
N GLN A 43 14.44 20.58 -5.59
CA GLN A 43 15.57 19.82 -6.12
C GLN A 43 16.09 18.81 -5.07
N ALA A 44 16.19 19.18 -3.81
CA ALA A 44 16.59 18.29 -2.72
C ALA A 44 15.63 17.10 -2.58
N LEU A 45 14.31 17.34 -2.64
CA LEU A 45 13.29 16.28 -2.59
C LEU A 45 13.37 15.30 -3.76
N SER A 46 13.84 15.75 -4.93
CA SER A 46 14.04 14.84 -6.08
C SER A 46 15.15 13.80 -5.85
N ARG A 47 16.02 14.01 -4.85
CA ARG A 47 17.05 13.06 -4.40
C ARG A 47 16.63 12.26 -3.18
N PHE A 48 15.41 12.49 -2.67
CA PHE A 48 14.92 11.79 -1.49
C PHE A 48 14.72 10.30 -1.78
N GLN A 49 15.35 9.48 -0.96
CA GLN A 49 15.14 8.03 -0.98
C GLN A 49 13.98 7.70 -0.03
N ASN A 50 13.03 6.92 -0.52
CA ASN A 50 11.87 6.55 0.28
C ASN A 50 12.28 5.78 1.54
N VAL A 51 11.47 5.90 2.58
CA VAL A 51 11.65 5.11 3.81
C VAL A 51 11.15 3.68 3.59
N LYS A 52 11.74 2.73 4.32
CA LYS A 52 11.32 1.32 4.30
C LYS A 52 9.81 1.21 4.60
N ARG A 53 9.19 0.21 4.00
CA ARG A 53 7.78 -0.11 4.21
C ARG A 53 6.81 1.04 3.85
N ARG A 54 7.14 1.81 2.82
CA ARG A 54 6.27 2.80 2.17
C ARG A 54 6.27 2.52 0.67
N MET A 55 5.38 1.61 0.22
CA MET A 55 5.39 1.07 -1.14
C MET A 55 6.80 0.58 -1.54
N GLU A 56 7.47 -0.10 -0.62
CA GLU A 56 8.80 -0.67 -0.84
C GLU A 56 8.68 -1.91 -1.73
N LEU A 57 9.28 -1.89 -2.92
CA LEU A 57 9.35 -3.08 -3.76
C LEU A 57 10.29 -4.11 -3.11
N ARG A 58 9.72 -5.23 -2.68
CA ARG A 58 10.47 -6.35 -2.06
C ARG A 58 11.10 -7.27 -3.10
N GLY A 59 10.51 -7.35 -4.27
CA GLY A 59 11.02 -8.14 -5.38
C GLY A 59 9.98 -8.39 -6.47
N THR A 60 10.44 -9.09 -7.51
CA THR A 60 9.60 -9.57 -8.62
C THR A 60 9.88 -11.05 -8.85
N ALA A 61 8.83 -11.86 -8.91
CA ALA A 61 8.92 -13.29 -9.22
C ALA A 61 7.76 -13.70 -10.12
N ALA A 62 7.98 -14.58 -11.11
CA ALA A 62 6.98 -15.00 -12.09
C ALA A 62 6.23 -13.84 -12.78
N GLY A 63 6.89 -12.71 -13.01
CA GLY A 63 6.28 -11.51 -13.59
C GLY A 63 5.35 -10.74 -12.64
N ILE A 64 5.35 -11.04 -11.33
CA ILE A 64 4.52 -10.43 -10.28
C ILE A 64 5.40 -9.61 -9.35
N GLN A 65 5.03 -8.35 -9.12
CA GLN A 65 5.71 -7.46 -8.18
C GLN A 65 5.11 -7.58 -6.78
N VAL A 66 5.96 -7.65 -5.75
CA VAL A 66 5.54 -7.72 -4.35
C VAL A 66 6.04 -6.49 -3.61
N TYR A 67 5.11 -5.72 -3.06
CA TYR A 67 5.38 -4.50 -2.29
C TYR A 67 5.08 -4.69 -0.80
N ASP A 68 5.82 -3.97 0.04
CA ASP A 68 5.57 -3.82 1.49
C ASP A 68 5.13 -2.39 1.79
N ASP A 69 4.01 -2.25 2.52
CA ASP A 69 3.51 -0.95 2.98
C ASP A 69 3.08 -1.00 4.44
N PHE A 70 3.27 0.11 5.16
CA PHE A 70 2.91 0.23 6.58
C PHE A 70 1.44 0.58 6.82
N ALA A 71 0.63 0.75 5.77
CA ALA A 71 -0.80 1.01 5.90
C ALA A 71 -1.47 -0.09 6.72
N HIS A 72 -2.26 0.27 7.71
CA HIS A 72 -2.88 -0.67 8.65
C HIS A 72 -4.24 -0.23 9.17
N HIS A 73 -4.76 0.91 8.72
CA HIS A 73 -6.12 1.38 8.99
C HIS A 73 -6.78 1.89 7.69
N PRO A 74 -8.12 1.97 7.62
CA PRO A 74 -8.83 2.16 6.35
C PRO A 74 -8.38 3.35 5.53
N THR A 75 -8.19 4.53 6.12
CA THR A 75 -7.74 5.72 5.38
C THR A 75 -6.34 5.51 4.78
N ALA A 76 -5.40 4.91 5.53
CA ALA A 76 -4.07 4.65 5.01
C ALA A 76 -4.10 3.59 3.89
N ILE A 77 -4.88 2.50 4.06
CA ILE A 77 -5.09 1.47 3.04
C ILE A 77 -5.63 2.11 1.77
N ARG A 78 -6.69 2.93 1.88
CA ARG A 78 -7.27 3.66 0.75
C ARG A 78 -6.23 4.51 0.02
N THR A 79 -5.50 5.33 0.77
CA THR A 79 -4.52 6.25 0.20
C THR A 79 -3.38 5.52 -0.51
N THR A 80 -2.91 4.41 0.07
CA THR A 80 -1.89 3.53 -0.55
C THR A 80 -2.40 2.92 -1.84
N LEU A 81 -3.60 2.33 -1.82
CA LEU A 81 -4.17 1.67 -2.99
C LEU A 81 -4.53 2.64 -4.11
N ASP A 82 -5.07 3.82 -3.79
CA ASP A 82 -5.35 4.87 -4.78
C ASP A 82 -4.06 5.37 -5.43
N GLY A 83 -3.00 5.59 -4.65
CA GLY A 83 -1.69 5.96 -5.17
C GLY A 83 -1.07 4.88 -6.06
N LEU A 84 -1.19 3.61 -5.66
CA LEU A 84 -0.72 2.48 -6.47
C LEU A 84 -1.53 2.37 -7.76
N ARG A 85 -2.86 2.50 -7.71
CA ARG A 85 -3.73 2.46 -8.88
C ARG A 85 -3.38 3.55 -9.90
N GLN A 86 -3.08 4.77 -9.45
CA GLN A 86 -2.62 5.86 -10.32
C GLN A 86 -1.28 5.53 -10.98
N GLN A 87 -0.39 4.84 -10.28
CA GLN A 87 0.93 4.48 -10.78
C GLN A 87 0.88 3.35 -11.81
N VAL A 88 0.11 2.29 -11.56
CA VAL A 88 0.08 1.08 -12.40
C VAL A 88 -0.98 1.12 -13.50
N GLY A 89 -1.92 2.09 -13.43
CA GLY A 89 -3.02 2.23 -14.39
C GLY A 89 -4.17 1.25 -14.16
N ALA A 90 -5.21 1.35 -14.98
CA ALA A 90 -6.46 0.59 -14.81
C ALA A 90 -6.33 -0.90 -15.25
N GLN A 91 -5.36 -1.23 -16.08
CA GLN A 91 -5.23 -2.58 -16.65
C GLN A 91 -4.45 -3.55 -15.76
N THR A 92 -3.59 -3.05 -14.89
CA THR A 92 -2.81 -3.88 -13.95
C THR A 92 -3.69 -4.26 -12.77
N ARG A 93 -3.77 -5.55 -12.44
CA ARG A 93 -4.51 -6.00 -11.27
C ARG A 93 -3.71 -5.74 -9.99
N ILE A 94 -4.40 -5.26 -8.97
CA ILE A 94 -3.85 -5.04 -7.62
C ILE A 94 -4.47 -6.06 -6.67
N LEU A 95 -3.62 -6.89 -6.07
CA LEU A 95 -3.95 -7.83 -5.01
C LEU A 95 -3.52 -7.22 -3.67
N ALA A 96 -4.50 -6.77 -2.89
CA ALA A 96 -4.29 -6.19 -1.56
C ALA A 96 -4.26 -7.30 -0.51
N VAL A 97 -3.13 -7.51 0.15
CA VAL A 97 -2.94 -8.49 1.23
C VAL A 97 -2.73 -7.71 2.52
N PHE A 98 -3.58 -7.87 3.53
CA PHE A 98 -3.51 -6.99 4.70
C PHE A 98 -3.79 -7.70 6.03
N GLU A 99 -3.22 -7.13 7.09
CA GLU A 99 -3.37 -7.59 8.47
C GLU A 99 -3.94 -6.46 9.33
N PRO A 100 -5.20 -6.54 9.80
CA PRO A 100 -5.79 -5.57 10.72
C PRO A 100 -5.23 -5.73 12.15
N ARG A 101 -3.98 -5.34 12.38
CA ARG A 101 -3.22 -5.70 13.58
C ARG A 101 -3.25 -4.65 14.69
N SER A 102 -3.43 -3.37 14.38
CA SER A 102 -3.46 -2.32 15.41
C SER A 102 -4.59 -2.55 16.42
N ASN A 103 -4.45 -2.06 17.65
CA ASN A 103 -5.48 -2.24 18.67
C ASN A 103 -6.86 -1.77 18.20
N THR A 104 -6.94 -0.62 17.54
CA THR A 104 -8.20 -0.09 16.97
C THR A 104 -8.79 -1.04 15.92
N MET A 105 -7.96 -1.63 15.08
CA MET A 105 -8.41 -2.57 14.04
C MET A 105 -8.84 -3.91 14.65
N LYS A 106 -8.11 -4.42 15.64
CA LYS A 106 -8.48 -5.66 16.36
C LYS A 106 -9.83 -5.56 17.05
N LEU A 107 -10.13 -4.41 17.65
CA LEU A 107 -11.44 -4.14 18.29
C LEU A 107 -12.57 -3.96 17.26
N GLY A 108 -12.30 -3.91 15.98
CA GLY A 108 -13.30 -3.79 14.92
C GLY A 108 -13.98 -2.42 14.82
N THR A 109 -13.49 -1.39 15.51
CA THR A 109 -14.08 -0.05 15.52
C THR A 109 -14.23 0.53 14.11
N MET A 110 -13.30 0.20 13.20
CA MET A 110 -13.26 0.72 11.83
C MET A 110 -13.59 -0.36 10.77
N LYS A 111 -14.07 -1.55 11.15
CA LYS A 111 -14.30 -2.67 10.24
C LYS A 111 -15.25 -2.34 9.09
N SER A 112 -16.26 -1.51 9.33
CA SER A 112 -17.24 -1.09 8.32
C SER A 112 -16.64 -0.23 7.19
N GLN A 113 -15.46 0.36 7.40
CA GLN A 113 -14.76 1.17 6.40
C GLN A 113 -13.82 0.33 5.51
N LEU A 114 -13.61 -0.96 5.81
CA LEU A 114 -12.71 -1.81 5.04
C LEU A 114 -13.12 -1.95 3.57
N PRO A 115 -14.39 -2.24 3.21
CA PRO A 115 -14.77 -2.34 1.80
C PRO A 115 -14.46 -1.05 1.02
N TRP A 116 -14.76 0.11 1.60
CA TRP A 116 -14.43 1.41 1.01
C TRP A 116 -12.92 1.58 0.82
N SER A 117 -12.13 1.18 1.82
CA SER A 117 -10.67 1.35 1.76
C SER A 117 -9.99 0.48 0.70
N LEU A 118 -10.66 -0.58 0.25
CA LEU A 118 -10.15 -1.59 -0.68
C LEU A 118 -10.71 -1.44 -2.11
N GLU A 119 -11.51 -0.41 -2.40
CA GLU A 119 -12.18 -0.23 -3.71
C GLU A 119 -11.20 -0.23 -4.89
N SER A 120 -10.01 0.35 -4.73
CA SER A 120 -8.98 0.42 -5.77
C SER A 120 -8.21 -0.88 -5.98
N ALA A 121 -8.43 -1.91 -5.14
CA ALA A 121 -7.89 -3.25 -5.34
C ALA A 121 -8.86 -4.12 -6.16
N ASP A 122 -8.31 -4.98 -6.99
CA ASP A 122 -9.09 -5.98 -7.74
C ASP A 122 -9.46 -7.17 -6.85
N LEU A 123 -8.54 -7.61 -5.99
CA LEU A 123 -8.75 -8.64 -4.98
C LEU A 123 -8.19 -8.20 -3.63
N ALA A 124 -8.79 -8.69 -2.55
CA ALA A 124 -8.37 -8.41 -1.18
C ALA A 124 -8.27 -9.71 -0.36
N PHE A 125 -7.17 -9.86 0.37
CA PHE A 125 -6.87 -11.02 1.20
C PHE A 125 -6.59 -10.55 2.63
N CYS A 126 -7.46 -10.91 3.57
CA CYS A 126 -7.38 -10.48 4.96
C CYS A 126 -6.84 -11.59 5.85
N HIS A 127 -5.75 -11.32 6.58
CA HIS A 127 -5.30 -12.17 7.67
C HIS A 127 -6.14 -11.92 8.92
N THR A 128 -6.78 -12.96 9.47
CA THR A 128 -7.78 -12.80 10.53
C THR A 128 -7.31 -13.22 11.91
N ALA A 129 -6.08 -13.72 12.06
CA ALA A 129 -5.58 -14.15 13.36
C ALA A 129 -5.59 -13.01 14.39
N GLY A 130 -6.17 -13.26 15.55
CA GLY A 130 -6.24 -12.32 16.66
C GLY A 130 -7.20 -11.15 16.47
N LEU A 131 -8.20 -11.28 15.59
CA LEU A 131 -9.33 -10.35 15.48
C LEU A 131 -10.47 -10.79 16.40
N ASP A 132 -11.10 -9.81 17.08
CA ASP A 132 -12.28 -10.02 17.94
C ASP A 132 -13.60 -9.89 17.18
N TRP A 133 -13.56 -9.88 15.84
CA TRP A 133 -14.71 -9.69 14.96
C TRP A 133 -14.61 -10.52 13.69
N ASP A 134 -15.73 -10.76 13.03
CA ASP A 134 -15.83 -11.53 11.80
C ASP A 134 -15.41 -10.67 10.59
N ALA A 135 -14.21 -10.94 10.05
CA ALA A 135 -13.68 -10.25 8.90
C ALA A 135 -14.40 -10.63 7.60
N ALA A 136 -14.90 -11.85 7.47
CA ALA A 136 -15.68 -12.24 6.31
C ALA A 136 -17.00 -11.48 6.23
N GLN A 137 -17.69 -11.31 7.36
CA GLN A 137 -18.88 -10.47 7.44
C GLN A 137 -18.59 -9.01 7.09
N ALA A 138 -17.50 -8.43 7.62
CA ALA A 138 -17.12 -7.04 7.35
C ALA A 138 -16.78 -6.80 5.88
N LEU A 139 -16.21 -7.79 5.20
CA LEU A 139 -15.81 -7.72 3.79
C LEU A 139 -16.90 -8.24 2.84
N ALA A 140 -18.04 -8.73 3.34
CA ALA A 140 -19.14 -9.25 2.52
C ALA A 140 -19.60 -8.30 1.39
N PRO A 141 -19.59 -6.96 1.53
CA PRO A 141 -19.91 -6.05 0.43
C PRO A 141 -18.98 -6.16 -0.80
N MET A 142 -17.79 -6.73 -0.63
CA MET A 142 -16.85 -6.95 -1.74
C MET A 142 -17.14 -8.25 -2.54
N GLY A 143 -18.00 -9.11 -2.02
CA GLY A 143 -18.35 -10.38 -2.66
C GLY A 143 -17.14 -11.29 -2.89
N ALA A 144 -17.04 -11.89 -4.07
CA ALA A 144 -15.94 -12.78 -4.44
C ALA A 144 -14.56 -12.09 -4.53
N ARG A 145 -14.50 -10.77 -4.47
CA ARG A 145 -13.24 -10.01 -4.49
C ARG A 145 -12.49 -10.06 -3.15
N ALA A 146 -13.11 -10.51 -2.06
CA ALA A 146 -12.48 -10.57 -0.76
C ALA A 146 -12.40 -12.00 -0.24
N GLN A 147 -11.25 -12.38 0.30
CA GLN A 147 -11.01 -13.65 0.96
C GLN A 147 -10.37 -13.44 2.32
N THR A 148 -10.58 -14.38 3.23
CA THR A 148 -10.03 -14.33 4.59
C THR A 148 -9.28 -15.61 4.92
N ALA A 149 -8.21 -15.51 5.72
CA ALA A 149 -7.47 -16.68 6.20
C ALA A 149 -7.00 -16.49 7.64
N GLY A 150 -7.13 -17.53 8.46
CA GLY A 150 -6.73 -17.51 9.87
C GLY A 150 -5.24 -17.71 10.11
N ASN A 151 -4.46 -18.04 9.08
CA ASN A 151 -3.01 -18.21 9.17
C ASN A 151 -2.32 -17.76 7.88
N ILE A 152 -1.02 -17.51 7.98
CA ILE A 152 -0.20 -16.98 6.88
C ILE A 152 -0.09 -17.96 5.71
N ASP A 153 0.04 -19.25 5.97
CA ASP A 153 0.25 -20.24 4.91
C ASP A 153 -1.02 -20.41 4.05
N SER A 154 -2.19 -20.44 4.69
CA SER A 154 -3.48 -20.41 3.98
C SER A 154 -3.69 -19.11 3.19
N LEU A 155 -3.28 -17.96 3.76
CA LEU A 155 -3.35 -16.66 3.09
C LEU A 155 -2.48 -16.67 1.82
N ILE A 156 -1.24 -17.14 1.93
CA ILE A 156 -0.32 -17.28 0.80
C ILE A 156 -0.92 -18.20 -0.28
N ALA A 157 -1.47 -19.36 0.11
CA ALA A 157 -2.09 -20.29 -0.83
C ALA A 157 -3.23 -19.63 -1.63
N GLN A 158 -4.11 -18.86 -0.97
CA GLN A 158 -5.18 -18.11 -1.63
C GLN A 158 -4.62 -17.06 -2.60
N VAL A 159 -3.62 -16.28 -2.18
CA VAL A 159 -2.98 -15.28 -3.04
C VAL A 159 -2.36 -15.94 -4.26
N LEU A 160 -1.60 -17.03 -4.07
CA LEU A 160 -0.96 -17.75 -5.17
C LEU A 160 -2.01 -18.32 -6.16
N GLN A 161 -3.12 -18.86 -5.67
CA GLN A 161 -4.19 -19.39 -6.52
C GLN A 161 -4.78 -18.31 -7.43
N ALA A 162 -4.87 -17.06 -6.95
CA ALA A 162 -5.48 -15.95 -7.66
C ALA A 162 -4.49 -15.17 -8.54
N ALA A 163 -3.19 -15.18 -8.19
CA ALA A 163 -2.17 -14.36 -8.81
C ALA A 163 -1.80 -14.84 -10.22
N MET A 164 -1.60 -13.89 -11.14
CA MET A 164 -1.21 -14.08 -12.53
C MET A 164 -0.05 -13.15 -12.89
N ALA A 165 0.74 -13.51 -13.90
CA ALA A 165 1.81 -12.66 -14.41
C ALA A 165 1.25 -11.27 -14.79
N GLY A 166 1.96 -10.21 -14.41
CA GLY A 166 1.54 -8.83 -14.58
C GLY A 166 0.80 -8.24 -13.38
N ASP A 167 0.42 -9.04 -12.39
CA ASP A 167 -0.20 -8.54 -11.16
C ASP A 167 0.78 -7.79 -10.26
N VAL A 168 0.22 -6.94 -9.41
CA VAL A 168 0.92 -6.28 -8.32
C VAL A 168 0.30 -6.71 -6.99
N ILE A 169 1.10 -7.29 -6.11
CA ILE A 169 0.73 -7.65 -4.74
C ILE A 169 1.24 -6.56 -3.80
N VAL A 170 0.37 -6.00 -2.97
CA VAL A 170 0.76 -5.08 -1.90
C VAL A 170 0.41 -5.67 -0.55
N CYS A 171 1.43 -5.94 0.27
CA CYS A 171 1.27 -6.44 1.63
C CYS A 171 1.26 -5.27 2.61
N MET A 172 0.19 -5.12 3.38
CA MET A 172 -0.06 -3.97 4.25
C MET A 172 -0.20 -4.40 5.71
N SER A 173 0.72 -3.95 6.57
CA SER A 173 0.70 -4.24 8.01
C SER A 173 1.60 -3.27 8.77
N ASN A 174 1.28 -2.95 10.02
CA ASN A 174 2.18 -2.25 10.94
C ASN A 174 3.10 -3.18 11.74
N GLY A 175 3.09 -4.47 11.43
CA GLY A 175 3.95 -5.50 12.04
C GLY A 175 4.82 -6.22 11.02
N GLY A 176 5.48 -7.29 11.42
CA GLY A 176 6.33 -8.11 10.55
C GLY A 176 5.57 -9.00 9.58
N PHE A 177 4.24 -9.10 9.71
CA PHE A 177 3.32 -9.89 8.86
C PHE A 177 3.81 -11.32 8.59
N GLY A 178 4.42 -11.95 9.60
CA GLY A 178 4.92 -13.32 9.49
C GLY A 178 5.95 -13.57 8.39
N GLY A 179 6.62 -12.53 7.90
CA GLY A 179 7.57 -12.63 6.78
C GLY A 179 6.89 -12.94 5.43
N ILE A 180 5.62 -12.56 5.26
CA ILE A 180 4.79 -12.91 4.09
C ILE A 180 5.44 -12.52 2.76
N HIS A 181 6.18 -11.41 2.70
CA HIS A 181 6.82 -10.93 1.48
C HIS A 181 7.81 -11.93 0.90
N ASP A 182 8.72 -12.41 1.74
CA ASP A 182 9.77 -13.35 1.32
C ASP A 182 9.17 -14.72 1.00
N LYS A 183 8.17 -15.16 1.78
CA LYS A 183 7.43 -16.40 1.51
C LYS A 183 6.67 -16.35 0.18
N LEU A 184 5.99 -15.23 -0.12
CA LEU A 184 5.32 -15.04 -1.41
C LEU A 184 6.31 -15.05 -2.57
N LEU A 185 7.42 -14.32 -2.47
CA LEU A 185 8.45 -14.29 -3.52
C LEU A 185 9.06 -15.67 -3.77
N GLN A 186 9.36 -16.43 -2.70
CA GLN A 186 9.86 -17.79 -2.82
C GLN A 186 8.84 -18.71 -3.50
N ALA A 187 7.58 -18.66 -3.06
CA ALA A 187 6.54 -19.51 -3.62
C ALA A 187 6.20 -19.16 -5.08
N LEU A 188 6.21 -17.89 -5.45
CA LEU A 188 6.06 -17.43 -6.84
C LEU A 188 7.22 -17.88 -7.73
N ALA A 189 8.46 -17.84 -7.22
CA ALA A 189 9.64 -18.26 -7.97
C ALA A 189 9.65 -19.74 -8.33
N VAL A 190 9.07 -20.60 -7.49
CA VAL A 190 8.92 -22.05 -7.75
C VAL A 190 7.84 -22.34 -8.78
N ARG A 191 6.91 -21.40 -8.99
CA ARG A 191 5.74 -21.58 -9.85
C ARG A 191 6.01 -21.20 -11.33
N GLY A 192 7.01 -20.37 -11.57
CA GLY A 192 7.42 -19.91 -12.92
C GLY A 192 8.59 -20.69 -13.43
#